data_00bde008b6d5a47208534db0fed15b8e
#
_entry.id   00bde008b6d5a47208534db0fed15b8e
#
_cell.length_a   1.000
_cell.length_b   1.000
_cell.length_c   1.000
_cell.angle_alpha   90.00
_cell.angle_beta   90.00
_cell.angle_gamma   90.00
#
_symmetry.space_group_name_H-M   'P 1'
#
loop_
_entity.id
_entity.type
_entity.pdbx_description
1 polymer ?
#
loop_
_entity_poly.entity_id
_entity_poly.type
_entity_poly.pdbx_seq_one_letter_code
_entity_poly.pdbx_strand_id
1 'polypeptide(L)'
;NRSLVTIAEHSKEKILYLLEMAKEFEKKPNRKILDGKVVATLFFEPSTRTRLSFETAANRLGARVIGFTDPKVTSSSKGETLKDTIMMVSNYADIIVMRHFLEGAARYASEVAPVPIVNAGDGANQHPSQTMLDLYSIYKTQGTLENLNIYLVGDLKYGRTVHSLLMAMRHFNPTFHFIAPEELKMPEEYKIYCKEHHIKYKEYTDFNEETIADADILYMTRVQRERFTDLMEYERVKDVYILRNKMLEHTRPNLRILHPLPRVNEIAYDVDENPKAYYFQQAQNGLYARQAILCDVLGITLNDVIEDAKKVKTKMKMSDNKQALQVAALKNGTVIDHIPSDKLFTVVALLGLQDSDSNITIGNNFESKKLGKKGIIKVADRFFTDEEISRLSVVAPNVKLNIIRDYEVVEKKQVLMP
;
A
#
# COMPACT_ATOMS: atom_id res chain seq x y z
N ASN A 1 14.08 -19.93 -1.80
CA ASN A 1 14.05 -18.61 -2.40
C ASN A 1 12.60 -18.10 -2.45
N ARG A 2 12.33 -16.93 -1.87
CA ARG A 2 10.95 -16.36 -1.78
C ARG A 2 10.60 -15.46 -2.95
N SER A 3 11.26 -15.62 -4.09
CA SER A 3 11.02 -14.80 -5.29
C SER A 3 9.60 -14.95 -5.83
N LEU A 4 9.03 -13.87 -6.36
CA LEU A 4 7.77 -13.88 -7.11
C LEU A 4 8.07 -13.81 -8.61
N VAL A 5 8.08 -14.94 -9.28
CA VAL A 5 8.37 -15.05 -10.72
C VAL A 5 7.11 -15.24 -11.55
N THR A 6 6.19 -16.08 -11.08
CA THR A 6 4.91 -16.36 -11.75
C THR A 6 3.80 -16.56 -10.72
N ILE A 7 2.59 -16.14 -11.07
CA ILE A 7 1.41 -16.35 -10.24
C ILE A 7 0.86 -17.79 -10.36
N ALA A 8 1.15 -18.48 -11.45
CA ALA A 8 0.68 -19.84 -11.70
C ALA A 8 1.20 -20.88 -10.67
N GLU A 9 2.30 -20.56 -9.97
CA GLU A 9 2.86 -21.42 -8.92
C GLU A 9 2.23 -21.18 -7.54
N HIS A 10 1.35 -20.19 -7.41
CA HIS A 10 0.73 -19.86 -6.12
C HIS A 10 -0.53 -20.70 -5.89
N SER A 11 -0.67 -21.20 -4.66
CA SER A 11 -1.92 -21.85 -4.22
C SER A 11 -3.02 -20.82 -3.98
N LYS A 12 -4.26 -21.29 -3.90
CA LYS A 12 -5.43 -20.47 -3.53
C LYS A 12 -5.20 -19.72 -2.23
N GLU A 13 -4.71 -20.41 -1.22
CA GLU A 13 -4.44 -19.87 0.11
C GLU A 13 -3.38 -18.76 0.06
N LYS A 14 -2.35 -18.94 -0.75
CA LYS A 14 -1.29 -17.93 -0.93
C LYS A 14 -1.82 -16.68 -1.60
N ILE A 15 -2.65 -16.83 -2.64
CA ILE A 15 -3.31 -15.70 -3.31
C ILE A 15 -4.17 -14.94 -2.29
N LEU A 16 -5.07 -15.62 -1.58
CA LEU A 16 -5.95 -14.98 -0.59
C LEU A 16 -5.16 -14.30 0.54
N TYR A 17 -4.07 -14.92 0.99
CA TYR A 17 -3.16 -14.34 1.98
C TYR A 17 -2.56 -13.00 1.51
N LEU A 18 -2.10 -12.93 0.27
CA LEU A 18 -1.56 -11.69 -0.31
C LEU A 18 -2.65 -10.61 -0.48
N LEU A 19 -3.88 -11.00 -0.83
CA LEU A 19 -5.00 -10.07 -0.93
C LEU A 19 -5.38 -9.47 0.44
N GLU A 20 -5.41 -10.28 1.50
CA GLU A 20 -5.64 -9.76 2.85
C GLU A 20 -4.51 -8.84 3.33
N MET A 21 -3.27 -9.15 2.97
CA MET A 21 -2.13 -8.25 3.24
C MET A 21 -2.26 -6.93 2.50
N ALA A 22 -2.66 -6.94 1.22
CA ALA A 22 -2.92 -5.74 0.44
C ALA A 22 -4.02 -4.87 1.06
N LYS A 23 -5.08 -5.49 1.57
CA LYS A 23 -6.18 -4.84 2.28
C LYS A 23 -5.71 -4.11 3.56
N GLU A 24 -4.78 -4.69 4.30
CA GLU A 24 -4.17 -4.02 5.45
C GLU A 24 -3.32 -2.81 5.03
N PHE A 25 -2.63 -2.87 3.89
CA PHE A 25 -1.91 -1.73 3.34
C PHE A 25 -2.84 -0.64 2.79
N GLU A 26 -3.98 -1.01 2.21
CA GLU A 26 -4.98 -0.01 1.79
C GLU A 26 -5.50 0.81 2.98
N LYS A 27 -5.79 0.16 4.12
CA LYS A 27 -6.21 0.87 5.35
C LYS A 27 -5.15 1.85 5.84
N LYS A 28 -3.87 1.54 5.65
CA LYS A 28 -2.74 2.35 6.11
C LYS A 28 -1.51 2.11 5.24
N PRO A 29 -1.37 2.87 4.14
CA PRO A 29 -0.30 2.63 3.16
C PRO A 29 1.07 3.18 3.59
N ASN A 30 1.11 4.19 4.46
CA ASN A 30 2.36 4.81 4.91
C ASN A 30 2.82 4.16 6.21
N ARG A 31 3.94 3.42 6.16
CA ARG A 31 4.51 2.66 7.28
C ARG A 31 6.03 2.69 7.21
N LYS A 32 6.70 2.20 8.25
CA LYS A 32 8.15 2.03 8.28
C LYS A 32 8.58 0.56 8.43
N ILE A 33 7.73 -0.35 7.98
CA ILE A 33 7.95 -1.79 8.15
C ILE A 33 9.17 -2.32 7.36
N LEU A 34 9.60 -1.59 6.31
CA LEU A 34 10.81 -1.85 5.54
C LEU A 34 11.93 -0.81 5.83
N ASP A 35 11.89 -0.15 6.98
CA ASP A 35 12.97 0.78 7.35
C ASP A 35 14.32 0.07 7.40
N GLY A 36 15.35 0.69 6.83
CA GLY A 36 16.68 0.10 6.66
C GLY A 36 16.85 -0.85 5.47
N LYS A 37 15.77 -1.21 4.77
CA LYS A 37 15.84 -2.06 3.56
C LYS A 37 16.10 -1.24 2.30
N VAL A 38 16.74 -1.86 1.32
CA VAL A 38 17.00 -1.31 -0.01
C VAL A 38 16.31 -2.17 -1.06
N VAL A 39 15.47 -1.54 -1.88
CA VAL A 39 14.79 -2.15 -3.02
C VAL A 39 15.46 -1.68 -4.30
N ALA A 40 15.96 -2.60 -5.12
CA ALA A 40 16.49 -2.27 -6.44
C ALA A 40 15.40 -2.43 -7.49
N THR A 41 15.22 -1.42 -8.35
CA THR A 41 14.30 -1.46 -9.49
C THR A 41 15.08 -1.44 -10.80
N LEU A 42 15.17 -2.61 -11.47
CA LEU A 42 15.96 -2.80 -12.68
C LEU A 42 15.04 -2.95 -13.90
N PHE A 43 14.84 -1.86 -14.62
CA PHE A 43 13.92 -1.83 -15.76
C PHE A 43 14.70 -1.85 -17.08
N PHE A 44 14.94 -3.05 -17.61
CA PHE A 44 15.54 -3.28 -18.93
C PHE A 44 14.56 -3.02 -20.09
N GLU A 45 13.25 -2.99 -19.80
CA GLU A 45 12.19 -2.58 -20.71
C GLU A 45 11.41 -1.42 -20.10
N PRO A 46 11.11 -0.34 -20.83
CA PRO A 46 10.39 0.81 -20.29
C PRO A 46 9.01 0.45 -19.71
N SER A 47 8.72 0.96 -18.52
CA SER A 47 7.39 0.87 -17.91
C SER A 47 7.22 1.94 -16.83
N THR A 48 6.53 3.02 -17.16
CA THR A 48 6.30 4.13 -16.24
C THR A 48 5.46 3.74 -15.05
N ARG A 49 4.27 3.16 -15.27
CA ARG A 49 3.32 2.83 -14.19
C ARG A 49 3.86 1.77 -13.24
N THR A 50 4.36 0.65 -13.76
CA THR A 50 4.87 -0.45 -12.94
C THR A 50 6.05 0.01 -12.07
N ARG A 51 6.99 0.75 -12.66
CA ARG A 51 8.15 1.28 -11.96
C ARG A 51 7.73 2.25 -10.84
N LEU A 52 7.00 3.31 -11.18
CA LEU A 52 6.58 4.33 -10.20
C LEU A 52 5.73 3.71 -9.08
N SER A 53 4.92 2.72 -9.39
CA SER A 53 4.10 2.03 -8.38
C SER A 53 4.94 1.19 -7.42
N PHE A 54 5.96 0.45 -7.89
CA PHE A 54 6.88 -0.29 -7.02
C PHE A 54 7.75 0.66 -6.18
N GLU A 55 8.28 1.71 -6.79
CA GLU A 55 9.09 2.71 -6.09
C GLU A 55 8.27 3.43 -5.02
N THR A 56 7.02 3.81 -5.34
CA THR A 56 6.08 4.39 -4.36
C THR A 56 5.75 3.40 -3.25
N ALA A 57 5.51 2.13 -3.58
CA ALA A 57 5.25 1.08 -2.59
C ALA A 57 6.41 0.94 -1.60
N ALA A 58 7.64 0.86 -2.11
CA ALA A 58 8.86 0.76 -1.31
C ALA A 58 9.05 1.99 -0.41
N ASN A 59 8.94 3.20 -0.98
CA ASN A 59 9.10 4.46 -0.24
C ASN A 59 8.04 4.61 0.87
N ARG A 60 6.78 4.26 0.61
CA ARG A 60 5.72 4.32 1.62
C ARG A 60 5.90 3.30 2.74
N LEU A 61 6.66 2.25 2.53
CA LEU A 61 7.04 1.28 3.56
C LEU A 61 8.35 1.64 4.30
N GLY A 62 8.98 2.76 3.94
CA GLY A 62 10.20 3.24 4.56
C GLY A 62 11.49 2.65 3.98
N ALA A 63 11.41 1.88 2.91
CA ALA A 63 12.60 1.38 2.20
C ALA A 63 13.26 2.49 1.38
N ARG A 64 14.53 2.29 1.06
CA ARG A 64 15.27 3.10 0.09
C ARG A 64 15.22 2.43 -1.27
N VAL A 65 15.21 3.24 -2.33
CA VAL A 65 15.12 2.74 -3.71
C VAL A 65 16.36 3.12 -4.49
N ILE A 66 16.92 2.15 -5.19
CA ILE A 66 18.00 2.33 -6.18
C ILE A 66 17.59 1.65 -7.48
N GLY A 67 18.21 1.98 -8.60
CA GLY A 67 17.94 1.28 -9.85
C GLY A 67 18.17 2.10 -11.10
N PHE A 68 17.74 1.56 -12.23
CA PHE A 68 17.83 2.20 -13.54
C PHE A 68 16.57 1.93 -14.38
N THR A 69 16.41 2.73 -15.44
CA THR A 69 15.22 2.72 -16.31
C THR A 69 15.55 2.43 -17.76
N ASP A 70 16.83 2.46 -18.12
CA ASP A 70 17.31 2.21 -19.47
C ASP A 70 18.62 1.41 -19.38
N PRO A 71 18.70 0.21 -19.97
CA PRO A 71 19.92 -0.58 -19.98
C PRO A 71 21.07 0.09 -20.75
N LYS A 72 20.78 1.02 -21.65
CA LYS A 72 21.80 1.76 -22.43
C LYS A 72 22.71 2.63 -21.57
N VAL A 73 22.25 3.07 -20.40
CA VAL A 73 23.02 3.86 -19.43
C VAL A 73 23.72 3.02 -18.36
N THR A 74 23.68 1.70 -18.50
CA THR A 74 24.27 0.73 -17.57
C THR A 74 25.47 0.03 -18.18
N SER A 75 26.17 -0.79 -17.39
CA SER A 75 27.27 -1.63 -17.86
C SER A 75 26.85 -2.69 -18.88
N SER A 76 25.55 -2.99 -19.00
CA SER A 76 25.02 -3.85 -20.08
C SER A 76 25.38 -3.35 -21.48
N SER A 77 25.47 -2.02 -21.65
CA SER A 77 25.94 -1.39 -22.91
C SER A 77 27.41 -1.73 -23.24
N LYS A 78 28.20 -2.17 -22.25
CA LYS A 78 29.59 -2.60 -22.38
C LYS A 78 29.73 -4.12 -22.50
N GLY A 79 28.61 -4.86 -22.55
CA GLY A 79 28.61 -6.33 -22.64
C GLY A 79 28.49 -7.07 -21.30
N GLU A 80 28.16 -6.38 -20.20
CA GLU A 80 27.89 -7.06 -18.91
C GLU A 80 26.69 -8.00 -19.05
N THR A 81 26.83 -9.22 -18.56
CA THR A 81 25.79 -10.22 -18.61
C THR A 81 24.69 -9.94 -17.58
N LEU A 82 23.46 -10.46 -17.83
CA LEU A 82 22.38 -10.37 -16.84
C LEU A 82 22.79 -10.97 -15.49
N LYS A 83 23.52 -12.10 -15.50
CA LYS A 83 24.01 -12.73 -14.28
C LYS A 83 24.91 -11.79 -13.47
N ASP A 84 25.87 -11.15 -14.13
CA ASP A 84 26.83 -10.27 -13.47
C ASP A 84 26.11 -9.04 -12.89
N THR A 85 25.18 -8.43 -13.66
CA THR A 85 24.34 -7.34 -13.17
C THR A 85 23.56 -7.75 -11.93
N ILE A 86 22.88 -8.90 -11.93
CA ILE A 86 22.10 -9.41 -10.80
C ILE A 86 22.97 -9.68 -9.58
N MET A 87 24.12 -10.35 -9.76
CA MET A 87 25.05 -10.64 -8.68
C MET A 87 25.63 -9.38 -8.06
N MET A 88 25.99 -8.39 -8.89
CA MET A 88 26.53 -7.12 -8.44
C MET A 88 25.48 -6.32 -7.66
N VAL A 89 24.26 -6.16 -8.19
CA VAL A 89 23.17 -5.43 -7.52
C VAL A 89 22.74 -6.10 -6.22
N SER A 90 22.83 -7.43 -6.15
CA SER A 90 22.53 -8.18 -4.92
C SER A 90 23.44 -7.83 -3.73
N ASN A 91 24.61 -7.23 -3.97
CA ASN A 91 25.46 -6.69 -2.89
C ASN A 91 24.91 -5.38 -2.30
N TYR A 92 24.03 -4.69 -3.00
CA TYR A 92 23.53 -3.36 -2.63
C TYR A 92 22.07 -3.33 -2.20
N ALA A 93 21.31 -4.37 -2.52
CA ALA A 93 19.87 -4.42 -2.29
C ALA A 93 19.44 -5.68 -1.52
N ASP A 94 18.39 -5.56 -0.74
CA ASP A 94 17.74 -6.68 -0.05
C ASP A 94 16.75 -7.44 -0.96
N ILE A 95 16.28 -6.79 -2.02
CA ILE A 95 15.32 -7.32 -3.00
C ILE A 95 15.51 -6.62 -4.34
N ILE A 96 15.33 -7.37 -5.43
CA ILE A 96 15.37 -6.83 -6.79
C ILE A 96 14.02 -6.98 -7.46
N VAL A 97 13.43 -5.87 -7.87
CA VAL A 97 12.26 -5.80 -8.75
C VAL A 97 12.77 -5.58 -10.17
N MET A 98 12.54 -6.53 -11.06
CA MET A 98 13.08 -6.44 -12.42
C MET A 98 11.98 -6.56 -13.49
N ARG A 99 12.15 -5.78 -14.57
CA ARG A 99 11.40 -5.91 -15.81
C ARG A 99 12.37 -6.10 -16.97
N HIS A 100 12.13 -7.11 -17.78
CA HIS A 100 13.04 -7.47 -18.87
C HIS A 100 12.27 -7.75 -20.16
N PHE A 101 12.89 -7.50 -21.32
CA PHE A 101 12.29 -7.77 -22.64
C PHE A 101 12.34 -9.25 -23.03
N LEU A 102 13.26 -10.04 -22.44
CA LEU A 102 13.36 -11.48 -22.70
C LEU A 102 12.49 -12.27 -21.74
N GLU A 103 11.75 -13.24 -22.29
CA GLU A 103 11.01 -14.23 -21.53
C GLU A 103 11.96 -15.12 -20.72
N GLY A 104 11.56 -15.44 -19.49
CA GLY A 104 12.35 -16.25 -18.57
C GLY A 104 13.51 -15.53 -17.88
N ALA A 105 13.79 -14.26 -18.21
CA ALA A 105 14.85 -13.49 -17.58
C ALA A 105 14.68 -13.37 -16.06
N ALA A 106 13.45 -13.16 -15.57
CA ALA A 106 13.15 -13.09 -14.14
C ALA A 106 13.34 -14.46 -13.45
N ARG A 107 12.99 -15.56 -14.13
CA ARG A 107 13.26 -16.93 -13.65
C ARG A 107 14.75 -17.16 -13.49
N TYR A 108 15.52 -16.91 -14.54
CA TYR A 108 16.95 -17.04 -14.49
C TYR A 108 17.59 -16.17 -13.40
N ALA A 109 17.16 -14.91 -13.27
CA ALA A 109 17.63 -14.04 -12.21
C ALA A 109 17.33 -14.63 -10.82
N SER A 110 16.16 -15.22 -10.61
CA SER A 110 15.76 -15.81 -9.33
C SER A 110 16.59 -17.06 -8.95
N GLU A 111 17.17 -17.74 -9.94
CA GLU A 111 18.02 -18.91 -9.74
C GLU A 111 19.46 -18.52 -9.38
N VAL A 112 19.95 -17.38 -9.90
CA VAL A 112 21.32 -16.94 -9.67
C VAL A 112 21.46 -15.92 -8.53
N ALA A 113 20.41 -15.18 -8.21
CA ALA A 113 20.44 -14.13 -7.20
C ALA A 113 20.49 -14.69 -5.77
N PRO A 114 21.36 -14.16 -4.89
CA PRO A 114 21.35 -14.46 -3.45
C PRO A 114 20.18 -13.74 -2.73
N VAL A 115 19.62 -12.70 -3.34
CA VAL A 115 18.45 -11.96 -2.81
C VAL A 115 17.18 -12.30 -3.60
N PRO A 116 15.99 -12.10 -3.03
CA PRO A 116 14.73 -12.36 -3.74
C PRO A 116 14.55 -11.49 -4.98
N ILE A 117 13.92 -12.06 -6.00
CA ILE A 117 13.54 -11.39 -7.24
C ILE A 117 12.01 -11.24 -7.32
N VAL A 118 11.54 -10.08 -7.73
CA VAL A 118 10.15 -9.83 -8.11
C VAL A 118 10.08 -9.55 -9.61
N ASN A 119 9.32 -10.36 -10.32
CA ASN A 119 9.07 -10.18 -11.75
C ASN A 119 8.05 -9.04 -11.98
N ALA A 120 8.49 -7.94 -12.54
CA ALA A 120 7.68 -6.79 -12.93
C ALA A 120 7.29 -6.82 -14.43
N GLY A 121 7.42 -7.98 -15.06
CA GLY A 121 7.12 -8.27 -16.46
C GLY A 121 8.35 -8.77 -17.23
N ASP A 122 8.23 -9.92 -17.88
CA ASP A 122 9.27 -10.53 -18.71
C ASP A 122 8.75 -10.87 -20.11
N GLY A 123 9.04 -10.01 -21.06
CA GLY A 123 8.62 -10.17 -22.46
C GLY A 123 7.10 -10.30 -22.62
N ALA A 124 6.64 -11.28 -23.37
CA ALA A 124 5.23 -11.62 -23.55
C ALA A 124 4.72 -12.66 -22.54
N ASN A 125 5.60 -13.16 -21.64
CA ASN A 125 5.32 -14.30 -20.77
C ASN A 125 4.45 -13.91 -19.55
N GLN A 126 5.04 -13.32 -18.49
CA GLN A 126 4.37 -13.14 -17.20
C GLN A 126 4.41 -11.71 -16.69
N HIS A 127 3.36 -11.34 -15.94
CA HIS A 127 3.32 -10.07 -15.19
C HIS A 127 2.60 -10.28 -13.84
N PRO A 128 3.20 -11.03 -12.89
CA PRO A 128 2.53 -11.47 -11.69
C PRO A 128 2.03 -10.34 -10.80
N SER A 129 2.72 -9.20 -10.75
CA SER A 129 2.25 -8.05 -9.98
C SER A 129 1.02 -7.38 -10.58
N GLN A 130 0.85 -7.44 -11.91
CA GLN A 130 -0.40 -7.00 -12.57
C GLN A 130 -1.54 -7.95 -12.21
N THR A 131 -1.29 -9.25 -12.27
CA THR A 131 -2.29 -10.26 -11.90
C THR A 131 -2.75 -10.07 -10.45
N MET A 132 -1.85 -9.80 -9.52
CA MET A 132 -2.21 -9.58 -8.11
C MET A 132 -3.07 -8.33 -7.92
N LEU A 133 -2.78 -7.21 -8.60
CA LEU A 133 -3.63 -6.03 -8.52
C LEU A 133 -4.99 -6.21 -9.18
N ASP A 134 -5.06 -7.00 -10.26
CA ASP A 134 -6.31 -7.37 -10.90
C ASP A 134 -7.17 -8.21 -9.96
N LEU A 135 -6.61 -9.26 -9.35
CA LEU A 135 -7.28 -10.09 -8.35
C LEU A 135 -7.75 -9.28 -7.15
N TYR A 136 -6.92 -8.35 -6.66
CA TYR A 136 -7.31 -7.47 -5.55
C TYR A 136 -8.46 -6.55 -5.94
N SER A 137 -8.45 -6.00 -7.14
CA SER A 137 -9.53 -5.14 -7.66
C SER A 137 -10.83 -5.91 -7.83
N ILE A 138 -10.77 -7.16 -8.32
CA ILE A 138 -11.93 -8.05 -8.44
C ILE A 138 -12.46 -8.39 -7.04
N TYR A 139 -11.60 -8.86 -6.14
CA TYR A 139 -11.99 -9.21 -4.78
C TYR A 139 -12.64 -8.05 -4.03
N LYS A 140 -12.05 -6.86 -4.14
CA LYS A 140 -12.55 -5.65 -3.49
C LYS A 140 -13.91 -5.22 -4.01
N THR A 141 -14.15 -5.34 -5.31
CA THR A 141 -15.39 -4.86 -5.94
C THR A 141 -16.53 -5.88 -5.93
N GLN A 142 -16.20 -7.18 -5.96
CA GLN A 142 -17.18 -8.26 -5.96
C GLN A 142 -17.40 -8.89 -4.57
N GLY A 143 -16.51 -8.63 -3.61
CA GLY A 143 -16.53 -9.27 -2.28
C GLY A 143 -16.05 -10.73 -2.30
N THR A 144 -15.82 -11.31 -3.47
CA THR A 144 -15.37 -12.69 -3.68
C THR A 144 -14.60 -12.80 -4.98
N LEU A 145 -13.84 -13.89 -5.14
CA LEU A 145 -13.29 -14.31 -6.44
C LEU A 145 -14.05 -15.52 -7.01
N GLU A 146 -14.93 -16.14 -6.22
CA GLU A 146 -15.61 -17.39 -6.58
C GLU A 146 -16.78 -17.19 -7.55
N ASN A 147 -16.88 -18.07 -8.54
CA ASN A 147 -18.03 -18.23 -9.44
C ASN A 147 -18.38 -16.96 -10.25
N LEU A 148 -17.40 -16.15 -10.60
CA LEU A 148 -17.61 -14.91 -11.34
C LEU A 148 -17.69 -15.15 -12.85
N ASN A 149 -18.51 -14.35 -13.54
CA ASN A 149 -18.52 -14.21 -15.00
C ASN A 149 -17.50 -13.12 -15.40
N ILE A 150 -16.39 -13.56 -15.99
CA ILE A 150 -15.27 -12.68 -16.34
C ILE A 150 -15.18 -12.61 -17.88
N TYR A 151 -15.38 -11.42 -18.40
CA TYR A 151 -15.33 -11.13 -19.83
C TYR A 151 -13.97 -10.53 -20.17
N LEU A 152 -13.22 -11.22 -21.03
CA LEU A 152 -11.93 -10.74 -21.55
C LEU A 152 -12.15 -10.27 -22.99
N VAL A 153 -11.88 -9.00 -23.26
CA VAL A 153 -12.26 -8.34 -24.52
C VAL A 153 -11.05 -7.69 -25.19
N GLY A 154 -10.88 -7.96 -26.48
CA GLY A 154 -9.92 -7.31 -27.35
C GLY A 154 -8.79 -8.20 -27.81
N ASP A 155 -7.55 -7.88 -27.50
CA ASP A 155 -6.37 -8.67 -27.87
C ASP A 155 -6.13 -9.80 -26.86
N LEU A 156 -6.69 -10.96 -27.13
CA LEU A 156 -6.51 -12.15 -26.30
C LEU A 156 -5.35 -13.02 -26.78
N LYS A 157 -4.82 -12.75 -27.98
CA LYS A 157 -3.69 -13.50 -28.54
C LYS A 157 -2.36 -13.10 -27.91
N TYR A 158 -2.10 -11.81 -27.77
CA TYR A 158 -0.84 -11.28 -27.26
C TYR A 158 -0.96 -10.71 -25.83
N GLY A 159 -2.15 -10.76 -25.26
CA GLY A 159 -2.50 -10.17 -23.96
C GLY A 159 -1.98 -10.98 -22.78
N ARG A 160 -0.69 -10.87 -22.41
CA ARG A 160 -0.11 -11.58 -21.25
C ARG A 160 -0.88 -11.36 -19.93
N THR A 161 -1.54 -10.20 -19.76
CA THR A 161 -2.32 -9.89 -18.55
C THR A 161 -3.56 -10.76 -18.45
N VAL A 162 -4.25 -11.01 -19.56
CA VAL A 162 -5.43 -11.89 -19.59
C VAL A 162 -5.03 -13.35 -19.42
N HIS A 163 -3.90 -13.79 -19.98
CA HIS A 163 -3.38 -15.15 -19.81
C HIS A 163 -3.04 -15.41 -18.34
N SER A 164 -2.32 -14.48 -17.70
CA SER A 164 -1.96 -14.61 -16.29
C SER A 164 -3.17 -14.56 -15.37
N LEU A 165 -4.16 -13.72 -15.66
CA LEU A 165 -5.42 -13.65 -14.90
C LEU A 165 -6.20 -14.96 -15.01
N LEU A 166 -6.30 -15.53 -16.23
CA LEU A 166 -6.96 -16.81 -16.47
C LEU A 166 -6.32 -17.92 -15.63
N MET A 167 -4.98 -18.02 -15.64
CA MET A 167 -4.26 -19.02 -14.86
C MET A 167 -4.44 -18.83 -13.34
N ALA A 168 -4.44 -17.60 -12.85
CA ALA A 168 -4.65 -17.32 -11.42
C ALA A 168 -6.07 -17.64 -10.96
N MET A 169 -7.06 -17.39 -11.80
CA MET A 169 -8.47 -17.62 -11.49
C MET A 169 -8.87 -19.09 -11.45
N ARG A 170 -8.01 -20.03 -11.90
CA ARG A 170 -8.30 -21.49 -11.87
C ARG A 170 -8.79 -22.00 -10.53
N HIS A 171 -8.37 -21.36 -9.44
CA HIS A 171 -8.71 -21.77 -8.08
C HIS A 171 -10.11 -21.34 -7.61
N PHE A 172 -10.81 -20.52 -8.40
CA PHE A 172 -12.03 -19.80 -7.99
C PHE A 172 -13.27 -20.12 -8.84
N ASN A 173 -13.23 -21.18 -9.62
CA ASN A 173 -14.34 -21.65 -10.44
C ASN A 173 -15.01 -20.54 -11.30
N PRO A 174 -14.26 -19.76 -12.09
CA PRO A 174 -14.82 -18.72 -12.95
C PRO A 174 -15.53 -19.30 -14.16
N THR A 175 -16.37 -18.48 -14.80
CA THR A 175 -16.78 -18.68 -16.19
C THR A 175 -16.19 -17.55 -17.02
N PHE A 176 -15.27 -17.89 -17.93
CA PHE A 176 -14.69 -16.92 -18.85
C PHE A 176 -15.52 -16.74 -20.10
N HIS A 177 -15.58 -15.51 -20.57
CA HIS A 177 -16.16 -15.13 -21.82
C HIS A 177 -15.11 -14.41 -22.66
N PHE A 178 -14.65 -15.04 -23.73
CA PHE A 178 -13.61 -14.51 -24.61
C PHE A 178 -14.27 -13.77 -25.77
N ILE A 179 -14.08 -12.47 -25.85
CA ILE A 179 -14.60 -11.63 -26.92
C ILE A 179 -13.42 -11.07 -27.70
N ALA A 180 -13.18 -11.58 -28.88
CA ALA A 180 -12.06 -11.17 -29.72
C ALA A 180 -12.40 -11.37 -31.23
N PRO A 181 -11.84 -10.51 -32.12
CA PRO A 181 -11.87 -10.79 -33.55
C PRO A 181 -11.08 -12.06 -33.86
N GLU A 182 -11.31 -12.64 -35.00
CA GLU A 182 -10.73 -13.94 -35.42
C GLU A 182 -9.21 -13.95 -35.29
N GLU A 183 -8.56 -12.85 -35.67
CA GLU A 183 -7.10 -12.70 -35.66
C GLU A 183 -6.48 -12.61 -34.27
N LEU A 184 -7.29 -12.22 -33.25
CA LEU A 184 -6.85 -11.94 -31.88
C LEU A 184 -7.48 -12.88 -30.84
N LYS A 185 -8.03 -14.00 -31.25
CA LYS A 185 -8.63 -15.02 -30.39
C LYS A 185 -7.63 -15.55 -29.35
N MET A 186 -8.18 -16.04 -28.26
CA MET A 186 -7.42 -16.76 -27.24
C MET A 186 -6.68 -17.94 -27.87
N PRO A 187 -5.36 -18.05 -27.66
CA PRO A 187 -4.58 -19.17 -28.19
C PRO A 187 -5.08 -20.52 -27.67
N GLU A 188 -4.94 -21.57 -28.53
CA GLU A 188 -5.46 -22.90 -28.21
C GLU A 188 -4.86 -23.50 -26.94
N GLU A 189 -3.61 -23.17 -26.62
CA GLU A 189 -2.94 -23.61 -25.40
C GLU A 189 -3.69 -23.19 -24.12
N TYR A 190 -4.26 -21.97 -24.07
CA TYR A 190 -5.05 -21.51 -22.92
C TYR A 190 -6.46 -22.13 -22.90
N LYS A 191 -7.01 -22.50 -24.04
CA LYS A 191 -8.26 -23.24 -24.10
C LYS A 191 -8.07 -24.70 -23.63
N ILE A 192 -6.94 -25.32 -23.98
CA ILE A 192 -6.52 -26.61 -23.42
C ILE A 192 -6.34 -26.51 -21.92
N TYR A 193 -5.64 -25.48 -21.45
CA TYR A 193 -5.49 -25.20 -20.02
C TYR A 193 -6.83 -25.09 -19.29
N CYS A 194 -7.82 -24.39 -19.88
CA CYS A 194 -9.16 -24.33 -19.33
C CYS A 194 -9.81 -25.72 -19.20
N LYS A 195 -9.68 -26.56 -20.22
CA LYS A 195 -10.21 -27.94 -20.21
C LYS A 195 -9.55 -28.79 -19.12
N GLU A 196 -8.23 -28.74 -19.02
CA GLU A 196 -7.44 -29.51 -18.02
C GLU A 196 -7.78 -29.11 -16.59
N HIS A 197 -8.08 -27.82 -16.36
CA HIS A 197 -8.41 -27.28 -15.04
C HIS A 197 -9.91 -27.12 -14.80
N HIS A 198 -10.76 -27.68 -15.66
CA HIS A 198 -12.24 -27.62 -15.56
C HIS A 198 -12.80 -26.20 -15.51
N ILE A 199 -12.12 -25.24 -16.14
CA ILE A 199 -12.56 -23.85 -16.24
C ILE A 199 -13.57 -23.74 -17.38
N LYS A 200 -14.76 -23.22 -17.10
CA LYS A 200 -15.79 -22.98 -18.10
C LYS A 200 -15.44 -21.76 -18.94
N TYR A 201 -15.62 -21.84 -20.26
CA TYR A 201 -15.45 -20.69 -21.13
C TYR A 201 -16.41 -20.71 -22.32
N LYS A 202 -16.68 -19.53 -22.86
CA LYS A 202 -17.41 -19.30 -24.11
C LYS A 202 -16.64 -18.32 -24.98
N GLU A 203 -16.79 -18.41 -26.30
CA GLU A 203 -16.12 -17.53 -27.26
C GLU A 203 -17.16 -16.74 -28.06
N TYR A 204 -16.87 -15.46 -28.32
CA TYR A 204 -17.68 -14.54 -29.08
C TYR A 204 -16.81 -13.69 -30.00
N THR A 205 -17.36 -13.33 -31.16
CA THR A 205 -16.76 -12.34 -32.08
C THR A 205 -17.44 -10.98 -31.97
N ASP A 206 -18.70 -10.96 -31.51
CA ASP A 206 -19.49 -9.73 -31.39
C ASP A 206 -19.30 -9.11 -30.01
N PHE A 207 -19.04 -7.81 -30.00
CA PHE A 207 -18.95 -7.00 -28.80
C PHE A 207 -20.08 -5.98 -28.80
N ASN A 208 -21.14 -6.27 -28.09
CA ASN A 208 -22.33 -5.44 -27.99
C ASN A 208 -22.97 -5.55 -26.60
N GLU A 209 -24.04 -4.78 -26.38
CA GLU A 209 -24.76 -4.69 -25.11
C GLU A 209 -25.30 -6.06 -24.64
N GLU A 210 -25.83 -6.86 -25.53
CA GLU A 210 -26.38 -8.19 -25.21
C GLU A 210 -25.29 -9.16 -24.76
N THR A 211 -24.15 -9.14 -25.45
CA THR A 211 -23.03 -10.05 -25.17
C THR A 211 -22.48 -9.83 -23.77
N ILE A 212 -22.44 -8.58 -23.26
CA ILE A 212 -21.84 -8.24 -21.97
C ILE A 212 -22.84 -8.10 -20.81
N ALA A 213 -24.14 -8.35 -21.06
CA ALA A 213 -25.21 -8.12 -20.10
C ALA A 213 -24.97 -8.82 -18.73
N ASP A 214 -24.44 -10.03 -18.75
CA ASP A 214 -24.23 -10.88 -17.56
C ASP A 214 -22.84 -10.77 -16.94
N ALA A 215 -22.01 -9.80 -17.35
CA ALA A 215 -20.67 -9.65 -16.86
C ALA A 215 -20.63 -9.18 -15.40
N ASP A 216 -19.83 -9.82 -14.55
CA ASP A 216 -19.41 -9.32 -13.26
C ASP A 216 -18.15 -8.46 -13.42
N ILE A 217 -17.24 -8.92 -14.28
CA ILE A 217 -16.01 -8.20 -14.65
C ILE A 217 -15.92 -8.12 -16.18
N LEU A 218 -15.70 -6.92 -16.68
CA LEU A 218 -15.37 -6.63 -18.06
C LEU A 218 -13.93 -6.15 -18.13
N TYR A 219 -13.04 -7.03 -18.57
CA TYR A 219 -11.61 -6.74 -18.68
C TYR A 219 -11.28 -6.39 -20.13
N MET A 220 -11.09 -5.09 -20.37
CA MET A 220 -10.73 -4.56 -21.68
C MET A 220 -9.23 -4.60 -21.90
N THR A 221 -8.80 -4.89 -23.11
CA THR A 221 -7.39 -4.90 -23.50
C THR A 221 -7.17 -4.04 -24.73
N ARG A 222 -5.99 -3.43 -24.79
CA ARG A 222 -5.50 -2.68 -25.94
C ARG A 222 -4.96 -3.65 -27.00
N VAL A 223 -5.26 -3.40 -28.28
CA VAL A 223 -4.56 -4.07 -29.38
C VAL A 223 -3.12 -3.56 -29.43
N GLN A 224 -2.16 -4.46 -29.26
CA GLN A 224 -0.73 -4.11 -29.10
C GLN A 224 -0.03 -4.01 -30.46
N ARG A 225 0.03 -2.81 -31.03
CA ARG A 225 0.69 -2.54 -32.32
C ARG A 225 2.11 -3.12 -32.40
N GLU A 226 2.83 -3.05 -31.31
CA GLU A 226 4.22 -3.49 -31.17
C GLU A 226 4.40 -5.01 -31.32
N ARG A 227 3.31 -5.79 -31.36
CA ARG A 227 3.31 -7.25 -31.52
C ARG A 227 3.00 -7.70 -32.95
N PHE A 228 2.58 -6.78 -33.82
CA PHE A 228 2.26 -7.08 -35.20
C PHE A 228 3.49 -6.93 -36.08
N THR A 229 3.78 -7.94 -36.88
CA THR A 229 4.79 -7.88 -37.94
C THR A 229 4.23 -7.21 -39.20
N ASP A 230 2.91 -7.39 -39.49
CA ASP A 230 2.20 -6.70 -40.55
C ASP A 230 1.31 -5.56 -40.00
N LEU A 231 1.64 -4.35 -40.39
CA LEU A 231 0.88 -3.16 -40.00
C LEU A 231 -0.52 -3.12 -40.61
N MET A 232 -0.75 -3.78 -41.76
CA MET A 232 -2.07 -3.86 -42.38
C MET A 232 -3.01 -4.75 -41.56
N GLU A 233 -2.51 -5.79 -40.95
CA GLU A 233 -3.26 -6.62 -40.00
C GLU A 233 -3.66 -5.83 -38.76
N TYR A 234 -2.74 -5.07 -38.19
CA TYR A 234 -3.03 -4.16 -37.07
C TYR A 234 -4.12 -3.13 -37.41
N GLU A 235 -4.03 -2.46 -38.59
CA GLU A 235 -5.00 -1.46 -39.01
C GLU A 235 -6.41 -2.00 -39.13
N ARG A 236 -6.59 -3.30 -39.46
CA ARG A 236 -7.89 -3.95 -39.54
C ARG A 236 -8.55 -4.20 -38.19
N VAL A 237 -7.75 -4.38 -37.12
CA VAL A 237 -8.27 -4.85 -35.83
C VAL A 237 -8.16 -3.79 -34.70
N LYS A 238 -7.41 -2.70 -34.90
CA LYS A 238 -7.09 -1.70 -33.86
C LYS A 238 -8.33 -1.06 -33.22
N ASP A 239 -9.42 -0.86 -33.96
CA ASP A 239 -10.63 -0.17 -33.53
C ASP A 239 -11.88 -1.08 -33.61
N VAL A 240 -11.72 -2.40 -33.66
CA VAL A 240 -12.83 -3.35 -33.80
C VAL A 240 -13.78 -3.29 -32.59
N TYR A 241 -13.24 -3.14 -31.38
CA TYR A 241 -14.04 -3.07 -30.18
C TYR A 241 -13.80 -1.75 -29.44
N ILE A 242 -14.87 -0.97 -29.30
CA ILE A 242 -14.87 0.27 -28.54
C ILE A 242 -16.00 0.21 -27.54
N LEU A 243 -15.66 0.16 -26.26
CA LEU A 243 -16.65 0.25 -25.19
C LEU A 243 -17.17 1.68 -25.09
N ARG A 244 -18.48 1.84 -25.15
CA ARG A 244 -19.19 3.12 -25.00
C ARG A 244 -20.16 3.07 -23.83
N ASN A 245 -20.43 4.22 -23.23
CA ASN A 245 -21.30 4.33 -22.06
C ASN A 245 -22.69 3.72 -22.29
N LYS A 246 -23.26 3.90 -23.48
CA LYS A 246 -24.56 3.32 -23.85
C LYS A 246 -24.63 1.81 -23.69
N MET A 247 -23.54 1.10 -23.96
CA MET A 247 -23.47 -0.38 -23.86
C MET A 247 -23.60 -0.88 -22.42
N LEU A 248 -23.52 0.01 -21.43
CA LEU A 248 -23.54 -0.34 -20.01
C LEU A 248 -24.92 -0.20 -19.36
N GLU A 249 -25.93 0.31 -20.08
CA GLU A 249 -27.26 0.62 -19.54
C GLU A 249 -27.95 -0.62 -18.95
N HIS A 250 -27.90 -1.75 -19.62
CA HIS A 250 -28.58 -3.01 -19.21
C HIS A 250 -27.66 -4.05 -18.61
N THR A 251 -26.43 -3.67 -18.26
CA THR A 251 -25.47 -4.56 -17.58
C THR A 251 -25.74 -4.66 -16.09
N ARG A 252 -25.24 -5.71 -15.45
CA ARG A 252 -25.41 -5.94 -14.00
C ARG A 252 -24.96 -4.72 -13.16
N PRO A 253 -25.60 -4.43 -12.05
CA PRO A 253 -25.20 -3.32 -11.15
C PRO A 253 -23.80 -3.49 -10.54
N ASN A 254 -23.39 -4.74 -10.30
CA ASN A 254 -22.08 -5.08 -9.75
C ASN A 254 -20.96 -5.09 -10.79
N LEU A 255 -21.27 -4.96 -12.08
CA LEU A 255 -20.23 -4.91 -13.11
C LEU A 255 -19.15 -3.89 -12.79
N ARG A 256 -17.89 -4.31 -12.97
CA ARG A 256 -16.74 -3.40 -12.96
C ARG A 256 -15.90 -3.58 -14.21
N ILE A 257 -15.50 -2.45 -14.77
CA ILE A 257 -14.69 -2.39 -16.00
C ILE A 257 -13.24 -2.22 -15.58
N LEU A 258 -12.41 -3.18 -15.95
CA LEU A 258 -10.98 -3.21 -15.70
C LEU A 258 -10.20 -3.02 -17.01
N HIS A 259 -9.01 -2.48 -16.88
CA HIS A 259 -8.07 -2.32 -17.99
C HIS A 259 -6.64 -2.19 -17.44
N PRO A 260 -5.65 -2.89 -17.97
CA PRO A 260 -4.27 -2.82 -17.45
C PRO A 260 -3.56 -1.50 -17.77
N LEU A 261 -4.15 -0.65 -18.62
CA LEU A 261 -3.59 0.60 -19.13
C LEU A 261 -2.19 0.43 -19.80
N PRO A 262 -1.80 1.28 -20.76
CA PRO A 262 -2.55 2.43 -21.28
C PRO A 262 -3.70 1.99 -22.16
N ARG A 263 -4.79 2.72 -22.16
CA ARG A 263 -5.82 2.63 -23.19
C ARG A 263 -5.50 3.60 -24.34
N VAL A 264 -6.05 3.27 -25.52
CA VAL A 264 -6.01 4.15 -26.69
C VAL A 264 -7.45 4.48 -27.11
N ASN A 265 -8.10 3.60 -27.89
CA ASN A 265 -9.45 3.82 -28.41
C ASN A 265 -10.48 2.83 -27.88
N GLU A 266 -10.05 1.73 -27.26
CA GLU A 266 -10.89 0.61 -26.85
C GLU A 266 -11.89 0.91 -25.75
N ILE A 267 -11.71 2.00 -25.02
CA ILE A 267 -12.67 2.57 -24.07
C ILE A 267 -12.87 4.04 -24.40
N ALA A 268 -14.07 4.41 -24.78
CA ALA A 268 -14.43 5.79 -25.05
C ALA A 268 -14.40 6.64 -23.78
N TYR A 269 -14.11 7.92 -23.89
CA TYR A 269 -14.00 8.83 -22.74
C TYR A 269 -15.32 9.04 -22.00
N ASP A 270 -16.47 8.82 -22.66
CA ASP A 270 -17.80 8.90 -22.03
C ASP A 270 -18.02 7.82 -20.94
N VAL A 271 -17.19 6.76 -20.94
CA VAL A 271 -17.23 5.71 -19.92
C VAL A 271 -16.58 6.15 -18.61
N ASP A 272 -15.69 7.14 -18.61
CA ASP A 272 -14.93 7.55 -17.43
C ASP A 272 -15.80 8.01 -16.26
N GLU A 273 -16.93 8.64 -16.57
CA GLU A 273 -17.90 9.13 -15.58
C GLU A 273 -18.90 8.04 -15.13
N ASN A 274 -18.86 6.86 -15.72
CA ASN A 274 -19.73 5.77 -15.34
C ASN A 274 -19.24 5.11 -14.04
N PRO A 275 -20.13 4.92 -13.02
CA PRO A 275 -19.74 4.29 -11.75
C PRO A 275 -19.21 2.85 -11.87
N LYS A 276 -19.41 2.21 -13.03
CA LYS A 276 -18.87 0.88 -13.34
C LYS A 276 -17.41 0.93 -13.82
N ALA A 277 -16.91 2.09 -14.28
CA ALA A 277 -15.50 2.28 -14.64
C ALA A 277 -14.61 2.16 -13.40
N TYR A 278 -13.63 1.26 -13.42
CA TYR A 278 -12.79 0.96 -12.26
C TYR A 278 -11.28 0.91 -12.57
N TYR A 279 -10.90 1.14 -13.82
CA TYR A 279 -9.50 0.97 -14.27
C TYR A 279 -8.51 1.95 -13.64
N PHE A 280 -8.91 3.14 -13.21
CA PHE A 280 -8.03 4.06 -12.47
C PHE A 280 -7.86 3.64 -11.01
N GLN A 281 -8.93 3.20 -10.37
CA GLN A 281 -8.89 2.61 -9.02
C GLN A 281 -8.11 1.28 -9.02
N GLN A 282 -8.27 0.49 -10.08
CA GLN A 282 -7.45 -0.71 -10.32
C GLN A 282 -5.97 -0.36 -10.34
N ALA A 283 -5.56 0.68 -11.05
CA ALA A 283 -4.17 1.13 -11.07
C ALA A 283 -3.68 1.55 -9.67
N GLN A 284 -4.52 2.25 -8.90
CA GLN A 284 -4.23 2.60 -7.51
C GLN A 284 -4.08 1.38 -6.61
N ASN A 285 -4.92 0.37 -6.78
CA ASN A 285 -4.84 -0.90 -6.04
C ASN A 285 -3.49 -1.62 -6.26
N GLY A 286 -2.82 -1.33 -7.37
CA GLY A 286 -1.46 -1.78 -7.64
C GLY A 286 -0.45 -1.38 -6.58
N LEU A 287 -0.63 -0.22 -5.95
CA LEU A 287 0.23 0.21 -4.84
C LEU A 287 0.15 -0.77 -3.68
N TYR A 288 -1.06 -1.12 -3.24
CA TYR A 288 -1.29 -1.99 -2.08
C TYR A 288 -0.87 -3.44 -2.35
N ALA A 289 -1.18 -3.95 -3.55
CA ALA A 289 -0.73 -5.27 -3.98
C ALA A 289 0.81 -5.37 -4.02
N ARG A 290 1.50 -4.33 -4.51
CA ARG A 290 2.96 -4.27 -4.55
C ARG A 290 3.58 -4.13 -3.17
N GLN A 291 2.95 -3.41 -2.24
CA GLN A 291 3.37 -3.39 -0.84
C GLN A 291 3.30 -4.78 -0.20
N ALA A 292 2.21 -5.52 -0.46
CA ALA A 292 2.05 -6.90 0.00
C ALA A 292 3.12 -7.82 -0.59
N ILE A 293 3.39 -7.71 -1.89
CA ILE A 293 4.44 -8.50 -2.58
C ILE A 293 5.81 -8.22 -1.97
N LEU A 294 6.20 -6.96 -1.79
CA LEU A 294 7.50 -6.60 -1.24
C LEU A 294 7.70 -7.15 0.19
N CYS A 295 6.68 -7.05 1.02
CA CYS A 295 6.70 -7.58 2.39
C CYS A 295 6.78 -9.10 2.40
N ASP A 296 5.94 -9.78 1.65
CA ASP A 296 5.89 -11.25 1.60
C ASP A 296 7.23 -11.85 1.12
N VAL A 297 7.77 -11.31 0.05
CA VAL A 297 9.05 -11.75 -0.54
C VAL A 297 10.22 -11.53 0.41
N LEU A 298 10.18 -10.48 1.23
CA LEU A 298 11.15 -10.22 2.31
C LEU A 298 10.86 -11.02 3.60
N GLY A 299 9.84 -11.85 3.62
CA GLY A 299 9.50 -12.72 4.75
C GLY A 299 8.72 -12.05 5.86
N ILE A 300 8.18 -10.87 5.62
CA ILE A 300 7.29 -10.19 6.55
C ILE A 300 5.90 -10.80 6.43
N THR A 301 5.34 -11.23 7.56
CA THR A 301 4.05 -11.92 7.61
C THR A 301 2.87 -10.95 7.71
N LEU A 302 1.66 -11.44 7.40
CA LEU A 302 0.43 -10.68 7.61
C LEU A 302 0.28 -10.25 9.09
N ASN A 303 0.67 -11.09 10.03
CA ASN A 303 0.65 -10.74 11.45
C ASN A 303 1.60 -9.59 11.77
N ASP A 304 2.81 -9.59 11.22
CA ASP A 304 3.76 -8.47 11.37
C ASP A 304 3.15 -7.15 10.84
N VAL A 305 2.47 -7.21 9.69
CA VAL A 305 1.79 -6.07 9.09
C VAL A 305 0.66 -5.55 9.98
N ILE A 306 -0.14 -6.45 10.57
CA ILE A 306 -1.24 -6.09 11.49
C ILE A 306 -0.68 -5.47 12.77
N GLU A 307 0.37 -6.04 13.35
CA GLU A 307 1.01 -5.52 14.57
C GLU A 307 1.68 -4.17 14.35
N ASP A 308 2.38 -3.99 13.24
CA ASP A 308 2.95 -2.69 12.86
C ASP A 308 1.86 -1.61 12.78
N ALA A 309 0.69 -1.93 12.22
CA ALA A 309 -0.45 -1.02 12.17
C ALA A 309 -0.91 -0.57 13.57
N LYS A 310 -0.90 -1.48 14.56
CA LYS A 310 -1.27 -1.19 15.96
C LYS A 310 -0.23 -0.26 16.61
N LYS A 311 1.06 -0.53 16.44
CA LYS A 311 2.16 0.30 16.99
C LYS A 311 2.11 1.74 16.47
N VAL A 312 1.79 1.95 15.21
CA VAL A 312 1.66 3.30 14.63
C VAL A 312 0.44 4.02 15.21
N LYS A 313 -0.69 3.34 15.46
CA LYS A 313 -1.87 3.93 16.14
C LYS A 313 -1.52 4.36 17.57
N THR A 314 -0.75 3.57 18.29
CA THR A 314 -0.30 3.89 19.64
C THR A 314 0.65 5.09 19.66
N LYS A 315 1.59 5.18 18.70
CA LYS A 315 2.46 6.34 18.54
C LYS A 315 1.70 7.62 18.16
N MET A 316 0.68 7.56 17.30
CA MET A 316 -0.17 8.71 17.00
C MET A 316 -1.00 9.17 18.20
N LYS A 317 -1.62 8.25 18.95
CA LYS A 317 -2.31 8.59 20.20
C LYS A 317 -1.36 9.21 21.24
N MET A 318 -0.11 8.76 21.29
CA MET A 318 0.93 9.37 22.14
C MET A 318 1.40 10.74 21.62
N SER A 319 1.38 11.00 20.30
CA SER A 319 1.72 12.31 19.74
C SER A 319 0.60 13.33 19.91
N ASP A 320 -0.65 12.92 19.80
CA ASP A 320 -1.79 13.80 20.11
C ASP A 320 -1.86 14.14 21.62
N ASN A 321 -1.46 13.20 22.49
CA ASN A 321 -1.24 13.48 23.90
C ASN A 321 0.09 14.23 24.17
N LYS A 322 1.07 14.23 23.27
CA LYS A 322 2.33 14.96 23.44
C LYS A 322 2.19 16.47 23.32
N GLN A 323 1.17 17.01 22.66
CA GLN A 323 0.83 18.42 22.77
C GLN A 323 0.37 18.80 24.19
N ALA A 324 -0.17 17.84 24.96
CA ALA A 324 -0.47 17.99 26.38
C ALA A 324 0.73 17.63 27.30
N LEU A 325 1.80 17.04 26.77
CA LEU A 325 2.97 16.54 27.52
C LEU A 325 4.29 17.23 27.13
N GLN A 326 4.26 18.47 26.69
CA GLN A 326 5.48 19.29 26.54
C GLN A 326 6.11 19.72 27.89
N VAL A 327 5.65 19.12 28.98
CA VAL A 327 6.25 19.32 30.28
C VAL A 327 7.10 18.08 30.61
N ALA A 328 8.43 18.24 30.67
CA ALA A 328 9.38 17.15 30.90
C ALA A 328 8.96 16.23 32.05
N ALA A 329 9.19 14.91 31.90
CA ALA A 329 8.95 13.98 33.00
C ALA A 329 9.87 14.32 34.18
N LEU A 330 9.34 14.38 35.41
CA LEU A 330 10.06 14.64 36.61
C LEU A 330 10.48 13.32 37.26
N LYS A 331 11.78 13.13 37.51
CA LYS A 331 12.27 11.94 38.21
C LYS A 331 11.91 11.99 39.71
N ASN A 332 12.28 13.06 40.37
CA ASN A 332 11.93 13.33 41.77
C ASN A 332 11.51 14.78 41.91
N GLY A 333 10.62 15.10 42.85
CA GLY A 333 10.20 16.47 43.16
C GLY A 333 8.70 16.64 43.27
N THR A 334 8.22 17.86 43.06
CA THR A 334 6.81 18.22 43.23
C THR A 334 6.22 18.82 41.97
N VAL A 335 5.01 18.36 41.61
CA VAL A 335 4.19 18.97 40.56
C VAL A 335 3.02 19.69 41.22
N ILE A 336 2.89 20.98 40.98
CA ILE A 336 1.73 21.80 41.36
C ILE A 336 0.84 21.92 40.15
N ASP A 337 -0.33 21.30 40.18
CA ASP A 337 -1.31 21.28 39.09
C ASP A 337 -2.60 22.00 39.48
N HIS A 338 -3.40 22.37 38.50
CA HIS A 338 -4.67 23.12 38.67
C HIS A 338 -4.50 24.51 39.25
N ILE A 339 -3.40 25.19 38.97
CA ILE A 339 -3.19 26.60 39.33
C ILE A 339 -4.07 27.45 38.39
N PRO A 340 -4.91 28.37 38.90
CA PRO A 340 -5.59 29.33 38.01
C PRO A 340 -4.57 30.10 37.19
N SER A 341 -4.79 30.26 35.89
CA SER A 341 -3.81 30.83 34.95
C SER A 341 -3.36 32.24 35.32
N ASP A 342 -4.24 33.06 35.95
CA ASP A 342 -3.98 34.40 36.44
C ASP A 342 -3.14 34.41 37.73
N LYS A 343 -3.08 33.31 38.47
CA LYS A 343 -2.34 33.15 39.72
C LYS A 343 -0.99 32.48 39.56
N LEU A 344 -0.65 31.96 38.40
CA LEU A 344 0.53 31.15 38.16
C LEU A 344 1.82 31.84 38.61
N PHE A 345 2.05 33.09 38.17
CA PHE A 345 3.26 33.82 38.52
C PHE A 345 3.27 34.29 39.94
N THR A 346 2.09 34.51 40.56
CA THR A 346 1.99 34.80 42.00
C THR A 346 2.43 33.58 42.81
N VAL A 347 2.09 32.38 42.41
CA VAL A 347 2.54 31.13 43.04
C VAL A 347 4.05 30.95 42.88
N VAL A 348 4.63 31.27 41.72
CA VAL A 348 6.07 31.24 41.49
C VAL A 348 6.80 32.18 42.48
N ALA A 349 6.33 33.40 42.62
CA ALA A 349 6.91 34.38 43.52
C ALA A 349 6.74 33.98 45.00
N LEU A 350 5.54 33.50 45.38
CA LEU A 350 5.23 33.09 46.75
C LEU A 350 6.14 31.96 47.27
N LEU A 351 6.46 31.01 46.39
CA LEU A 351 7.29 29.85 46.67
C LEU A 351 8.80 30.11 46.43
N GLY A 352 9.17 31.36 46.08
CA GLY A 352 10.55 31.74 45.79
C GLY A 352 11.21 30.91 44.69
N LEU A 353 10.43 30.55 43.68
CA LEU A 353 10.90 29.65 42.62
C LEU A 353 11.81 30.37 41.62
N GLN A 354 11.73 31.69 41.49
CA GLN A 354 12.57 32.49 40.62
C GLN A 354 14.05 32.46 41.05
N ASP A 355 14.32 32.27 42.34
CA ASP A 355 15.66 32.28 42.93
C ASP A 355 16.14 30.84 43.28
N SER A 356 15.45 29.84 42.79
CA SER A 356 15.73 28.44 43.11
C SER A 356 16.75 27.83 42.14
N ASP A 357 17.74 27.12 42.67
CA ASP A 357 18.70 26.33 41.87
C ASP A 357 18.11 25.03 41.26
N SER A 358 16.87 24.69 41.61
CA SER A 358 16.17 23.52 41.08
C SER A 358 15.73 23.74 39.64
N ASN A 359 15.76 22.67 38.84
CA ASN A 359 15.14 22.70 37.48
C ASN A 359 13.64 22.88 37.60
N ILE A 360 13.13 23.98 37.05
CA ILE A 360 11.71 24.33 37.10
C ILE A 360 11.14 24.36 35.68
N THR A 361 10.00 23.72 35.53
CA THR A 361 9.19 23.80 34.29
C THR A 361 7.86 24.45 34.62
N ILE A 362 7.54 25.53 33.93
CA ILE A 362 6.28 26.28 34.08
C ILE A 362 5.50 26.20 32.79
N GLY A 363 4.24 25.82 32.90
CA GLY A 363 3.30 25.84 31.77
C GLY A 363 2.03 26.61 32.17
N ASN A 364 1.53 27.47 31.30
CA ASN A 364 0.31 28.23 31.51
C ASN A 364 -0.70 28.08 30.39
N ASN A 365 -1.94 28.45 30.67
CA ASN A 365 -3.06 28.45 29.69
C ASN A 365 -3.44 27.08 29.15
N PHE A 366 -3.19 26.00 29.88
CA PHE A 366 -3.72 24.67 29.52
C PHE A 366 -5.22 24.63 29.74
N GLU A 367 -5.93 23.96 28.81
CA GLU A 367 -7.38 23.76 28.94
C GLU A 367 -7.73 22.92 30.17
N SER A 368 -8.71 23.38 30.94
CA SER A 368 -9.22 22.69 32.11
C SER A 368 -10.74 22.72 32.17
N LYS A 369 -11.36 21.54 32.31
CA LYS A 369 -12.82 21.44 32.42
C LYS A 369 -13.38 22.14 33.69
N LYS A 370 -12.57 22.35 34.74
CA LYS A 370 -13.00 22.98 35.99
C LYS A 370 -12.67 24.46 36.05
N LEU A 371 -11.54 24.88 35.46
CA LEU A 371 -10.99 26.24 35.59
C LEU A 371 -10.99 27.04 34.29
N GLY A 372 -11.50 26.45 33.20
CA GLY A 372 -11.34 27.00 31.84
C GLY A 372 -9.90 26.92 31.38
N LYS A 373 -8.98 27.65 32.05
CA LYS A 373 -7.55 27.58 31.82
C LYS A 373 -6.81 27.39 33.14
N LYS A 374 -5.71 26.59 33.09
CA LYS A 374 -4.88 26.31 34.28
C LYS A 374 -3.39 26.40 33.96
N GLY A 375 -2.62 26.63 35.01
CA GLY A 375 -1.17 26.52 35.00
C GLY A 375 -0.70 25.25 35.70
N ILE A 376 0.54 24.86 35.40
CA ILE A 376 1.27 23.75 36.02
C ILE A 376 2.70 24.23 36.31
N ILE A 377 3.22 23.88 37.48
CA ILE A 377 4.62 24.08 37.84
C ILE A 377 5.20 22.72 38.25
N LYS A 378 6.37 22.37 37.72
CA LYS A 378 7.16 21.21 38.14
C LYS A 378 8.48 21.69 38.67
N VAL A 379 8.84 21.22 39.87
CA VAL A 379 10.09 21.58 40.55
C VAL A 379 10.86 20.30 40.83
N ALA A 380 12.02 20.14 40.21
CA ALA A 380 12.87 18.98 40.42
C ALA A 380 13.54 19.02 41.79
N ASP A 381 13.59 17.85 42.42
CA ASP A 381 14.28 17.55 43.68
C ASP A 381 13.88 18.47 44.86
N ARG A 382 12.71 19.13 44.76
CA ARG A 382 12.17 19.99 45.83
C ARG A 382 10.80 19.46 46.28
N PHE A 383 10.65 19.38 47.62
CA PHE A 383 9.42 19.03 48.31
C PHE A 383 9.04 20.19 49.24
N PHE A 384 7.80 20.66 49.14
CA PHE A 384 7.33 21.83 49.87
C PHE A 384 6.98 21.47 51.31
N THR A 385 7.31 22.39 52.24
CA THR A 385 6.95 22.28 53.64
C THR A 385 5.47 22.58 53.87
N ASP A 386 4.91 22.17 55.03
CA ASP A 386 3.52 22.46 55.39
C ASP A 386 3.25 23.97 55.47
N GLU A 387 4.25 24.78 55.85
CA GLU A 387 4.17 26.25 55.87
C GLU A 387 4.05 26.80 54.45
N GLU A 388 4.86 26.34 53.52
CA GLU A 388 4.76 26.73 52.09
C GLU A 388 3.41 26.34 51.47
N ILE A 389 2.91 25.14 51.81
CA ILE A 389 1.60 24.64 51.40
C ILE A 389 0.48 25.50 51.98
N SER A 390 0.59 25.90 53.26
CA SER A 390 -0.37 26.80 53.90
C SER A 390 -0.41 28.19 53.24
N ARG A 391 0.74 28.74 52.87
CA ARG A 391 0.80 30.00 52.10
C ARG A 391 0.17 29.85 50.73
N LEU A 392 0.39 28.70 50.05
CA LEU A 392 -0.18 28.38 48.75
C LEU A 392 -1.70 28.31 48.82
N SER A 393 -2.30 27.83 49.93
CA SER A 393 -3.74 27.71 50.09
C SER A 393 -4.47 29.07 50.07
N VAL A 394 -3.81 30.11 50.46
CA VAL A 394 -4.37 31.48 50.47
C VAL A 394 -4.42 32.08 49.06
N VAL A 395 -3.40 31.81 48.23
CA VAL A 395 -3.26 32.42 46.88
C VAL A 395 -3.95 31.59 45.82
N ALA A 396 -3.85 30.27 45.89
CA ALA A 396 -4.39 29.34 44.90
C ALA A 396 -5.02 28.14 45.63
N PRO A 397 -6.19 28.28 46.24
CA PRO A 397 -6.90 27.19 46.88
C PRO A 397 -7.31 26.15 45.83
N ASN A 398 -7.40 24.87 46.24
CA ASN A 398 -7.75 23.72 45.41
C ASN A 398 -6.70 23.27 44.38
N VAL A 399 -5.49 23.83 44.39
CA VAL A 399 -4.37 23.27 43.62
C VAL A 399 -4.06 21.86 44.10
N LYS A 400 -3.52 21.05 43.19
CA LYS A 400 -3.11 19.69 43.47
C LYS A 400 -1.60 19.59 43.50
N LEU A 401 -1.08 19.06 44.59
CA LEU A 401 0.32 18.72 44.73
C LEU A 401 0.51 17.23 44.49
N ASN A 402 1.30 16.88 43.49
CA ASN A 402 1.72 15.49 43.24
C ASN A 402 3.20 15.37 43.60
N ILE A 403 3.51 14.50 44.53
CA ILE A 403 4.87 14.17 44.93
C ILE A 403 5.35 13.04 44.01
N ILE A 404 6.47 13.26 43.34
CA ILE A 404 7.06 12.33 42.36
C ILE A 404 8.34 11.74 42.96
N ARG A 405 8.48 10.42 42.90
CA ARG A 405 9.70 9.66 43.15
C ARG A 405 9.88 8.60 42.09
N ASP A 406 11.08 8.52 41.54
CA ASP A 406 11.45 7.58 40.47
C ASP A 406 10.42 7.54 39.30
N TYR A 407 10.00 8.72 38.86
CA TYR A 407 8.99 8.95 37.78
C TYR A 407 7.56 8.54 38.15
N GLU A 408 7.29 8.09 39.38
CA GLU A 408 5.96 7.69 39.85
C GLU A 408 5.36 8.70 40.82
N VAL A 409 4.06 8.88 40.76
CA VAL A 409 3.33 9.72 41.74
C VAL A 409 3.11 8.90 42.98
N VAL A 410 3.90 9.19 44.03
CA VAL A 410 3.81 8.49 45.33
C VAL A 410 2.75 9.07 46.25
N GLU A 411 2.43 10.36 46.10
CA GLU A 411 1.44 11.05 46.93
C GLU A 411 0.71 12.14 46.17
N LYS A 412 -0.58 12.32 46.43
CA LYS A 412 -1.42 13.39 45.89
C LYS A 412 -2.11 14.12 47.03
N LYS A 413 -1.84 15.42 47.17
CA LYS A 413 -2.48 16.31 48.15
C LYS A 413 -3.32 17.35 47.42
N GLN A 414 -4.49 17.65 47.91
CA GLN A 414 -5.26 18.84 47.51
C GLN A 414 -5.09 19.90 48.56
N VAL A 415 -4.71 21.10 48.16
CA VAL A 415 -4.54 22.22 49.03
C VAL A 415 -5.90 22.84 49.28
N LEU A 416 -6.41 22.77 50.50
CA LEU A 416 -7.69 23.34 50.93
C LEU A 416 -7.46 24.64 51.67
N MET A 417 -8.41 25.57 51.63
CA MET A 417 -8.39 26.75 52.53
C MET A 417 -8.44 26.26 53.97
N PRO A 418 -7.68 26.90 54.88
CA PRO A 418 -7.74 26.59 56.28
C PRO A 418 -9.08 26.87 56.92
#